data_f36768772919da3569e082340fc38231
#
_entry.id   f36768772919da3569e082340fc38231
#
_cell.length_a   1.000
_cell.length_b   1.000
_cell.length_c   1.000
_cell.angle_alpha   90.00
_cell.angle_beta   90.00
_cell.angle_gamma   90.00
#
_symmetry.space_group_name_H-M   'P 1'
#
loop_
_entity.id
_entity.type
_entity.pdbx_description
1 polymer ?
#
loop_
_entity_poly.entity_id
_entity_poly.type
_entity_poly.pdbx_seq_one_letter_code
_entity_poly.pdbx_strand_id
1 'polypeptide(L)'
;MARYNAEASKNENKGWISMNQIEKLLAIGACTLWASSAAVHAAAGDDGIARFRATYKELVETNTSLSVGDCTLAAQRMAAHLKQAGYPDEDVRIFVPDGHPKEGGLIAVLHGTDPKLKAILMLAHVDVVEAKREDWTRDPFTLIEEDGYFYGRGTSDMKAQAAIWVDNMVRFREEGFKPKRSIKLALTCGEETNSALNGAGWLAEHERAAIDAQFALTEGVDGDLDAQGHRIALEILAAEKISQNFVFEVTNAGGHSSRPVPDNAIYHLVRAVDRVSQYEFPVQLNDANRAYFTGMAKIVGGEKGAAMTAVLANPSDGAAVATLDKNVDWHAMLRTTCVATMLSAGHATNALPQRASANINCRIFPGVPREEVLTQLSKIAADPAVKVSIPEVRGPIAPPAPLTPQILKPIETVAHQLWPGVPVVPALEPGASDAQFLNPAGIPTYGVTGIFTDPDGGHIHGLNERVRVQSVYEGRTFLYRLVKMYANQ
;
A
#
# COMPACT_ATOMS: atom_id res chain seq x y z
N MET A 1 17.36 26.72 48.22
CA MET A 1 18.29 26.45 49.36
C MET A 1 19.39 25.55 48.85
N ALA A 2 20.52 26.12 48.80
CA ALA A 2 21.89 25.75 49.16
C ALA A 2 22.50 24.69 48.22
N ARG A 3 23.43 25.04 47.30
CA ARG A 3 24.84 25.50 47.42
C ARG A 3 25.76 24.48 48.10
N TYR A 4 26.78 24.02 47.35
CA TYR A 4 28.22 24.11 47.61
C TYR A 4 28.94 23.26 46.52
N ASN A 5 29.75 23.84 45.59
CA ASN A 5 31.18 24.22 45.64
C ASN A 5 32.09 22.99 45.88
N ALA A 6 32.98 22.65 44.97
CA ALA A 6 34.19 23.22 44.33
C ALA A 6 35.48 22.71 45.02
N GLU A 7 36.48 22.44 44.21
CA GLU A 7 37.95 22.55 44.32
C GLU A 7 38.65 21.27 43.82
N ALA A 8 39.40 21.22 42.77
CA ALA A 8 40.66 21.84 42.35
C ALA A 8 41.92 21.31 43.09
N SER A 9 42.86 20.70 42.36
CA SER A 9 44.33 20.81 42.47
C SER A 9 44.97 19.91 41.38
N LYS A 10 45.65 20.38 40.39
CA LYS A 10 47.05 20.87 40.21
C LYS A 10 48.12 19.90 40.71
N ASN A 11 48.97 19.42 39.81
CA ASN A 11 50.42 19.68 39.64
C ASN A 11 51.02 18.59 38.74
N GLU A 12 51.72 18.97 37.77
CA GLU A 12 53.08 19.38 37.40
C GLU A 12 53.99 18.19 37.02
N ASN A 13 54.41 18.24 35.81
CA ASN A 13 55.68 18.67 35.21
C ASN A 13 56.75 17.59 34.94
N LYS A 14 57.38 17.80 33.77
CA LYS A 14 58.78 17.57 33.33
C LYS A 14 59.13 16.31 32.58
N GLY A 15 59.64 16.59 31.40
CA GLY A 15 60.79 15.92 30.84
C GLY A 15 60.96 16.03 29.32
N TRP A 16 61.63 17.07 28.92
CA TRP A 16 62.23 17.25 27.57
C TRP A 16 63.29 16.17 27.29
N ILE A 17 63.35 15.61 26.08
CA ILE A 17 64.60 15.48 25.30
C ILE A 17 64.25 15.45 23.81
N SER A 18 64.81 16.38 23.08
CA SER A 18 64.85 16.48 21.62
C SER A 18 65.90 15.50 21.07
N MET A 19 65.61 14.89 19.90
CA MET A 19 66.67 14.59 18.96
C MET A 19 66.21 14.82 17.51
N ASN A 20 66.96 15.67 16.87
CA ASN A 20 66.81 16.21 15.54
C ASN A 20 67.32 15.24 14.45
N GLN A 21 66.67 15.42 13.26
CA GLN A 21 67.36 15.34 11.95
C GLN A 21 68.12 14.07 11.62
N ILE A 22 67.46 13.17 10.95
CA ILE A 22 67.93 12.43 9.74
C ILE A 22 66.69 11.66 9.28
N GLU A 23 66.13 12.09 8.15
CA GLU A 23 65.21 11.35 7.24
C GLU A 23 64.39 12.32 6.40
N LYS A 24 65.04 13.22 5.75
CA LYS A 24 64.55 13.89 4.57
C LYS A 24 65.34 13.33 3.39
N LEU A 25 64.83 12.27 2.76
CA LEU A 25 65.18 11.83 1.40
C LEU A 25 64.71 10.41 1.10
N LEU A 26 63.42 10.06 1.31
CA LEU A 26 62.79 8.86 0.73
C LEU A 26 61.25 8.95 0.77
N ALA A 27 60.65 10.08 0.48
CA ALA A 27 59.19 10.27 0.48
C ALA A 27 58.67 11.01 -0.78
N ILE A 28 59.21 10.69 -1.97
CA ILE A 28 58.71 11.26 -3.25
C ILE A 28 58.34 10.13 -4.24
N GLY A 29 58.16 8.92 -3.83
CA GLY A 29 57.82 7.80 -4.72
C GLY A 29 56.52 7.06 -4.42
N ALA A 30 55.77 7.39 -3.35
CA ALA A 30 54.59 6.60 -2.89
C ALA A 30 53.26 7.35 -2.84
N CYS A 31 53.23 8.65 -3.15
CA CYS A 31 51.98 9.44 -3.08
C CYS A 31 51.17 9.53 -4.37
N THR A 32 51.66 9.02 -5.52
CA THR A 32 50.94 9.12 -6.82
C THR A 32 50.11 7.87 -7.17
N LEU A 33 50.21 6.78 -6.42
CA LEU A 33 49.44 5.56 -6.67
C LEU A 33 48.24 5.36 -5.72
N TRP A 34 48.12 6.16 -4.66
CA TRP A 34 46.99 6.11 -3.74
C TRP A 34 45.88 7.13 -4.01
N ALA A 35 46.17 8.17 -4.80
CA ALA A 35 45.17 9.16 -5.21
C ALA A 35 44.23 8.63 -6.33
N SER A 36 44.68 7.63 -7.12
CA SER A 36 43.84 7.04 -8.19
C SER A 36 42.85 5.98 -7.70
N SER A 37 43.11 5.33 -6.56
CA SER A 37 42.18 4.34 -5.99
C SER A 37 41.09 4.99 -5.13
N ALA A 38 41.33 6.15 -4.52
CA ALA A 38 40.32 6.88 -3.76
C ALA A 38 39.31 7.60 -4.70
N ALA A 39 39.75 8.04 -5.87
CA ALA A 39 38.84 8.65 -6.87
C ALA A 39 37.91 7.61 -7.55
N VAL A 40 38.34 6.36 -7.68
CA VAL A 40 37.50 5.26 -8.21
C VAL A 40 36.49 4.78 -7.19
N HIS A 41 36.77 4.89 -5.87
CA HIS A 41 35.78 4.55 -4.81
C HIS A 41 34.83 5.70 -4.51
N ALA A 42 35.17 6.96 -4.77
CA ALA A 42 34.26 8.09 -4.61
C ALA A 42 33.25 8.21 -5.76
N ALA A 43 33.54 7.62 -6.94
CA ALA A 43 32.58 7.55 -8.06
C ALA A 43 31.60 6.37 -7.98
N ALA A 44 31.79 5.42 -7.03
CA ALA A 44 30.87 4.31 -6.79
C ALA A 44 29.76 4.64 -5.78
N GLY A 45 29.64 5.89 -5.31
CA GLY A 45 28.79 6.27 -4.18
C GLY A 45 27.48 6.98 -4.52
N ASP A 46 27.23 7.31 -5.80
CA ASP A 46 25.91 7.81 -6.23
C ASP A 46 25.24 6.77 -7.15
N ASP A 47 24.70 5.72 -6.56
CA ASP A 47 23.98 4.61 -7.22
C ASP A 47 22.67 5.08 -7.89
N GLY A 48 22.70 6.25 -8.57
CA GLY A 48 21.53 6.88 -9.19
C GLY A 48 20.53 7.48 -8.19
N ILE A 49 20.92 7.69 -6.94
CA ILE A 49 20.04 8.24 -5.89
C ILE A 49 19.58 9.65 -6.25
N ALA A 50 20.46 10.50 -6.76
CA ALA A 50 20.11 11.87 -7.19
C ALA A 50 19.06 11.84 -8.32
N ARG A 51 19.22 10.95 -9.30
CA ARG A 51 18.24 10.77 -10.39
C ARG A 51 16.93 10.22 -9.86
N PHE A 52 16.95 9.16 -9.05
CA PHE A 52 15.76 8.62 -8.41
C PHE A 52 14.99 9.70 -7.66
N ARG A 53 15.68 10.50 -6.84
CA ARG A 53 15.09 11.61 -6.10
C ARG A 53 14.45 12.66 -7.02
N ALA A 54 15.07 12.96 -8.14
CA ALA A 54 14.52 13.90 -9.14
C ALA A 54 13.26 13.33 -9.79
N THR A 55 13.25 12.04 -10.18
CA THR A 55 12.08 11.33 -10.71
C THR A 55 10.94 11.27 -9.70
N TYR A 56 11.23 10.94 -8.45
CA TYR A 56 10.25 10.90 -7.37
C TYR A 56 9.66 12.28 -7.09
N LYS A 57 10.52 13.32 -7.03
CA LYS A 57 10.08 14.70 -6.88
C LYS A 57 9.15 15.13 -8.02
N GLU A 58 9.53 14.88 -9.26
CA GLU A 58 8.70 15.21 -10.42
C GLU A 58 7.33 14.52 -10.36
N LEU A 59 7.28 13.26 -9.95
CA LEU A 59 6.04 12.50 -9.83
C LEU A 59 5.15 13.04 -8.70
N VAL A 60 5.71 13.34 -7.51
CA VAL A 60 4.95 13.92 -6.40
C VAL A 60 4.42 15.31 -6.76
N GLU A 61 5.24 16.14 -7.41
CA GLU A 61 4.89 17.51 -7.81
C GLU A 61 3.99 17.57 -9.06
N THR A 62 3.72 16.44 -9.70
CA THR A 62 2.65 16.33 -10.69
C THR A 62 1.36 16.02 -9.95
N ASN A 63 0.45 17.00 -9.85
CA ASN A 63 -0.85 16.77 -9.24
C ASN A 63 -1.66 15.77 -10.10
N THR A 64 -2.11 14.70 -9.48
CA THR A 64 -2.88 13.60 -10.09
C THR A 64 -4.16 13.30 -9.31
N SER A 65 -4.66 14.27 -8.52
CA SER A 65 -5.98 14.16 -7.90
C SER A 65 -7.09 14.24 -8.95
N LEU A 66 -8.22 13.60 -8.68
CA LEU A 66 -9.32 13.47 -9.64
C LEU A 66 -9.84 14.83 -10.13
N SER A 67 -10.00 15.81 -9.23
CA SER A 67 -10.69 17.07 -9.54
C SER A 67 -9.91 17.98 -10.49
N VAL A 68 -8.58 18.06 -10.35
CA VAL A 68 -7.74 19.02 -11.06
C VAL A 68 -6.46 18.43 -11.64
N GLY A 69 -6.15 17.19 -11.28
CA GLY A 69 -4.90 16.52 -11.65
C GLY A 69 -4.88 15.98 -13.08
N ASP A 70 -3.75 15.34 -13.41
CA ASP A 70 -3.52 14.75 -14.74
C ASP A 70 -2.54 13.57 -14.66
N CYS A 71 -3.08 12.34 -14.59
CA CYS A 71 -2.30 11.11 -14.62
C CYS A 71 -1.61 10.91 -15.98
N THR A 72 -2.24 11.33 -17.08
CA THR A 72 -1.64 11.23 -18.41
C THR A 72 -0.35 12.02 -18.49
N LEU A 73 -0.34 13.24 -17.92
CA LEU A 73 0.87 14.04 -17.82
C LEU A 73 1.94 13.36 -16.96
N ALA A 74 1.55 12.78 -15.81
CA ALA A 74 2.48 12.02 -14.96
C ALA A 74 3.09 10.83 -15.73
N ALA A 75 2.25 10.06 -16.44
CA ALA A 75 2.69 8.94 -17.28
C ALA A 75 3.64 9.39 -18.39
N GLN A 76 3.39 10.52 -19.06
CA GLN A 76 4.25 11.10 -20.09
C GLN A 76 5.63 11.49 -19.52
N ARG A 77 5.67 12.10 -18.33
CA ARG A 77 6.91 12.45 -17.64
C ARG A 77 7.74 11.21 -17.30
N MET A 78 7.08 10.17 -16.77
CA MET A 78 7.77 8.90 -16.46
C MET A 78 8.24 8.18 -17.71
N ALA A 79 7.47 8.21 -18.80
CA ALA A 79 7.88 7.68 -20.09
C ALA A 79 9.13 8.40 -20.64
N ALA A 80 9.26 9.72 -20.43
CA ALA A 80 10.44 10.48 -20.85
C ALA A 80 11.73 9.97 -20.17
N HIS A 81 11.69 9.62 -18.88
CA HIS A 81 12.84 9.02 -18.19
C HIS A 81 13.24 7.67 -18.81
N LEU A 82 12.28 6.84 -19.18
CA LEU A 82 12.57 5.56 -19.83
C LEU A 82 13.17 5.74 -21.23
N LYS A 83 12.61 6.65 -22.02
CA LYS A 83 13.16 6.97 -23.35
C LYS A 83 14.56 7.56 -23.27
N GLN A 84 14.81 8.44 -22.30
CA GLN A 84 16.15 8.98 -22.03
C GLN A 84 17.15 7.88 -21.64
N ALA A 85 16.72 6.84 -20.94
CA ALA A 85 17.55 5.67 -20.62
C ALA A 85 17.78 4.75 -21.83
N GLY A 86 17.18 5.02 -22.98
CA GLY A 86 17.39 4.29 -24.24
C GLY A 86 16.39 3.15 -24.48
N TYR A 87 15.20 3.17 -23.85
CA TYR A 87 14.12 2.29 -24.27
C TYR A 87 13.60 2.73 -25.66
N PRO A 88 13.36 1.79 -26.59
CA PRO A 88 12.77 2.11 -27.88
C PRO A 88 11.31 2.55 -27.76
N ASP A 89 10.81 3.31 -28.73
CA ASP A 89 9.45 3.87 -28.66
C ASP A 89 8.37 2.78 -28.65
N GLU A 90 8.60 1.66 -29.29
CA GLU A 90 7.70 0.50 -29.30
C GLU A 90 7.56 -0.18 -27.92
N ASP A 91 8.55 -0.03 -27.07
CA ASP A 91 8.57 -0.62 -25.72
C ASP A 91 8.04 0.34 -24.64
N VAL A 92 7.71 1.60 -24.98
CA VAL A 92 7.23 2.62 -24.02
C VAL A 92 6.01 3.32 -24.59
N ARG A 93 4.84 2.99 -24.09
CA ARG A 93 3.57 3.44 -24.63
C ARG A 93 2.70 4.10 -23.55
N ILE A 94 2.13 5.26 -23.89
CA ILE A 94 1.04 5.86 -23.11
C ILE A 94 -0.28 5.26 -23.61
N PHE A 95 -1.13 4.82 -22.69
CA PHE A 95 -2.52 4.47 -22.99
C PHE A 95 -3.45 5.53 -22.40
N VAL A 96 -4.51 5.83 -23.09
CA VAL A 96 -5.53 6.80 -22.66
C VAL A 96 -6.90 6.21 -22.99
N PRO A 97 -7.68 5.82 -21.99
CA PRO A 97 -9.03 5.31 -22.20
C PRO A 97 -9.92 6.37 -22.86
N ASP A 98 -10.82 5.94 -23.74
CA ASP A 98 -11.73 6.81 -24.46
C ASP A 98 -12.60 7.63 -23.50
N GLY A 99 -12.66 8.94 -23.72
CA GLY A 99 -13.41 9.86 -22.87
C GLY A 99 -12.68 10.30 -21.60
N HIS A 100 -11.47 9.77 -21.32
CA HIS A 100 -10.69 10.01 -20.10
C HIS A 100 -9.28 10.58 -20.40
N PRO A 101 -9.16 11.76 -21.03
CA PRO A 101 -7.90 12.27 -21.55
C PRO A 101 -6.83 12.53 -20.47
N LYS A 102 -7.24 12.71 -19.21
CA LYS A 102 -6.35 12.95 -18.07
C LYS A 102 -6.12 11.73 -17.19
N GLU A 103 -6.79 10.63 -17.44
CA GLU A 103 -6.74 9.40 -16.64
C GLU A 103 -5.97 8.29 -17.36
N GLY A 104 -5.07 8.66 -18.29
CA GLY A 104 -4.17 7.73 -18.96
C GLY A 104 -3.05 7.22 -18.05
N GLY A 105 -2.30 6.24 -18.57
CA GLY A 105 -1.18 5.62 -17.89
C GLY A 105 -0.04 5.23 -18.83
N LEU A 106 0.95 4.54 -18.29
CA LEU A 106 2.16 4.12 -18.97
C LEU A 106 2.26 2.59 -18.98
N ILE A 107 2.58 2.02 -20.12
CA ILE A 107 3.08 0.64 -20.26
C ILE A 107 4.50 0.69 -20.77
N ALA A 108 5.42 -0.04 -20.12
CA ALA A 108 6.76 -0.24 -20.63
C ALA A 108 7.21 -1.71 -20.49
N VAL A 109 8.12 -2.14 -21.37
CA VAL A 109 8.58 -3.54 -21.41
C VAL A 109 10.10 -3.59 -21.51
N LEU A 110 10.73 -4.41 -20.67
CA LEU A 110 12.09 -4.91 -20.85
C LEU A 110 12.00 -6.37 -21.27
N HIS A 111 12.35 -6.67 -22.52
CA HIS A 111 12.23 -8.02 -23.07
C HIS A 111 13.19 -9.00 -22.43
N GLY A 112 12.66 -10.19 -22.11
CA GLY A 112 13.45 -11.33 -21.63
C GLY A 112 14.10 -12.12 -22.77
N THR A 113 15.09 -12.91 -22.40
CA THR A 113 15.83 -13.77 -23.36
C THR A 113 15.11 -15.09 -23.66
N ASP A 114 14.16 -15.50 -22.82
CA ASP A 114 13.33 -16.70 -23.02
C ASP A 114 11.86 -16.31 -23.23
N PRO A 115 11.37 -16.31 -24.48
CA PRO A 115 9.99 -15.94 -24.80
C PRO A 115 8.94 -16.95 -24.32
N LYS A 116 9.35 -18.12 -23.82
CA LYS A 116 8.43 -19.12 -23.25
C LYS A 116 8.03 -18.79 -21.81
N LEU A 117 8.82 -17.98 -21.12
CA LEU A 117 8.54 -17.57 -19.76
C LEU A 117 7.56 -16.39 -19.76
N LYS A 118 6.48 -16.52 -18.98
CA LYS A 118 5.59 -15.37 -18.73
C LYS A 118 6.34 -14.24 -18.03
N ALA A 119 6.00 -13.01 -18.38
CA ALA A 119 6.57 -11.81 -17.77
C ALA A 119 6.28 -11.72 -16.26
N ILE A 120 6.98 -10.79 -15.57
CA ILE A 120 6.55 -10.19 -14.30
C ILE A 120 5.99 -8.80 -14.60
N LEU A 121 4.96 -8.40 -13.87
CA LEU A 121 4.38 -7.07 -13.96
C LEU A 121 4.72 -6.27 -12.69
N MET A 122 5.34 -5.12 -12.85
CA MET A 122 5.44 -4.07 -11.84
C MET A 122 4.28 -3.11 -12.08
N LEU A 123 3.35 -3.05 -11.13
CA LEU A 123 2.15 -2.23 -11.20
C LEU A 123 2.22 -1.12 -10.14
N ALA A 124 1.77 0.07 -10.48
CA ALA A 124 1.53 1.14 -9.53
C ALA A 124 0.49 2.12 -10.06
N HIS A 125 -0.38 2.61 -9.18
CA HIS A 125 -1.20 3.76 -9.52
C HIS A 125 -0.42 5.05 -9.29
N VAL A 126 -0.78 6.11 -10.02
CA VAL A 126 -0.16 7.43 -9.89
C VAL A 126 -1.15 8.51 -9.44
N ASP A 127 -2.45 8.21 -9.47
CA ASP A 127 -3.46 9.07 -8.89
C ASP A 127 -3.36 9.12 -7.36
N VAL A 128 -3.93 10.15 -6.79
CA VAL A 128 -3.90 10.40 -5.34
C VAL A 128 -5.25 10.96 -4.90
N VAL A 129 -5.63 10.72 -3.64
CA VAL A 129 -6.80 11.36 -3.04
C VAL A 129 -6.64 12.87 -2.98
N GLU A 130 -7.77 13.58 -2.90
CA GLU A 130 -7.79 15.04 -2.86
C GLU A 130 -6.99 15.61 -1.69
N ALA A 131 -6.31 16.74 -1.93
CA ALA A 131 -5.60 17.50 -0.92
C ALA A 131 -5.80 18.99 -1.14
N LYS A 132 -6.37 19.66 -0.14
CA LYS A 132 -6.59 21.11 -0.17
C LYS A 132 -5.43 21.81 0.51
N ARG A 133 -4.81 22.76 -0.18
CA ARG A 133 -3.64 23.49 0.32
C ARG A 133 -3.90 24.16 1.67
N GLU A 134 -5.11 24.69 1.87
CA GLU A 134 -5.51 25.38 3.10
C GLU A 134 -5.55 24.50 4.35
N ASP A 135 -5.73 23.19 4.17
CA ASP A 135 -5.79 22.23 5.27
C ASP A 135 -4.40 21.72 5.68
N TRP A 136 -3.40 21.90 4.82
CA TRP A 136 -2.05 21.35 5.01
C TRP A 136 -1.09 22.42 5.57
N THR A 137 -0.22 22.01 6.49
CA THR A 137 0.86 22.89 6.98
C THR A 137 1.96 23.09 5.93
N ARG A 138 2.15 22.11 5.04
CA ARG A 138 3.06 22.13 3.88
C ARG A 138 2.25 22.09 2.60
N ASP A 139 2.86 22.47 1.46
CA ASP A 139 2.19 22.29 0.16
C ASP A 139 2.09 20.80 -0.16
N PRO A 140 0.87 20.24 -0.36
CA PRO A 140 0.69 18.81 -0.63
C PRO A 140 1.31 18.33 -1.96
N PHE A 141 1.52 19.25 -2.91
CA PHE A 141 2.09 18.92 -4.23
C PHE A 141 3.51 19.48 -4.40
N THR A 142 4.24 19.59 -3.32
CA THR A 142 5.68 19.89 -3.29
C THR A 142 6.38 18.83 -2.44
N LEU A 143 7.36 18.12 -3.00
CA LEU A 143 8.14 17.16 -2.23
C LEU A 143 9.07 17.87 -1.27
N ILE A 144 8.75 17.82 0.01
CA ILE A 144 9.54 18.45 1.07
C ILE A 144 10.25 17.37 1.88
N GLU A 145 11.58 17.51 2.01
CA GLU A 145 12.35 16.67 2.93
C GLU A 145 12.63 17.46 4.21
N GLU A 146 12.14 16.95 5.33
CA GLU A 146 12.28 17.55 6.63
C GLU A 146 12.29 16.46 7.70
N ASP A 147 13.17 16.61 8.71
CA ASP A 147 13.27 15.70 9.86
C ASP A 147 13.35 14.19 9.51
N GLY A 148 13.98 13.87 8.38
CA GLY A 148 14.15 12.49 7.93
C GLY A 148 12.94 11.88 7.22
N TYR A 149 11.96 12.72 6.86
CA TYR A 149 10.78 12.34 6.11
C TYR A 149 10.65 13.10 4.79
N PHE A 150 10.08 12.46 3.81
CA PHE A 150 9.47 13.09 2.65
C PHE A 150 8.01 13.38 2.93
N TYR A 151 7.59 14.63 2.77
CA TYR A 151 6.22 15.10 2.91
C TYR A 151 5.64 15.46 1.54
N GLY A 152 4.37 15.14 1.35
CA GLY A 152 3.59 15.47 0.17
C GLY A 152 2.47 14.44 -0.05
N ARG A 153 1.43 14.80 -0.76
CA ARG A 153 0.34 13.87 -1.12
C ARG A 153 0.87 12.81 -2.12
N GLY A 154 0.65 11.54 -1.82
CA GLY A 154 1.15 10.42 -2.61
C GLY A 154 2.61 10.06 -2.32
N THR A 155 3.26 10.68 -1.32
CA THR A 155 4.65 10.32 -0.98
C THR A 155 4.75 8.89 -0.46
N SER A 156 3.74 8.39 0.22
CA SER A 156 3.65 6.99 0.65
C SER A 156 2.78 6.19 -0.30
N ASP A 157 1.61 6.66 -0.58
CA ASP A 157 0.56 5.99 -1.35
C ASP A 157 0.34 6.65 -2.72
N MET A 158 0.88 6.03 -3.81
CA MET A 158 2.02 5.09 -3.83
C MET A 158 3.13 5.58 -4.78
N LYS A 159 3.30 6.93 -4.90
CA LYS A 159 4.28 7.51 -5.84
C LYS A 159 5.74 7.16 -5.52
N ALA A 160 6.07 6.82 -4.24
CA ALA A 160 7.38 6.29 -3.91
C ALA A 160 7.66 4.99 -4.68
N GLN A 161 6.75 4.04 -4.62
CA GLN A 161 6.92 2.76 -5.31
C GLN A 161 6.82 2.92 -6.83
N ALA A 162 5.94 3.78 -7.34
CA ALA A 162 5.87 4.12 -8.76
C ALA A 162 7.22 4.67 -9.28
N ALA A 163 7.83 5.60 -8.54
CA ALA A 163 9.15 6.12 -8.87
C ALA A 163 10.25 5.05 -8.79
N ILE A 164 10.18 4.13 -7.82
CA ILE A 164 11.10 2.99 -7.71
C ILE A 164 10.96 2.06 -8.93
N TRP A 165 9.75 1.81 -9.40
CA TRP A 165 9.53 1.00 -10.60
C TRP A 165 10.14 1.63 -11.85
N VAL A 166 9.98 2.94 -12.02
CA VAL A 166 10.62 3.69 -13.12
C VAL A 166 12.14 3.64 -13.01
N ASP A 167 12.69 3.89 -11.81
CA ASP A 167 14.14 3.81 -11.55
C ASP A 167 14.69 2.41 -11.80
N ASN A 168 13.97 1.36 -11.41
CA ASN A 168 14.38 -0.02 -11.70
C ASN A 168 14.49 -0.26 -13.20
N MET A 169 13.51 0.18 -13.99
CA MET A 169 13.56 0.06 -15.46
C MET A 169 14.76 0.83 -16.03
N VAL A 170 14.99 2.07 -15.60
CA VAL A 170 16.13 2.87 -16.02
C VAL A 170 17.44 2.16 -15.71
N ARG A 171 17.63 1.69 -14.48
CA ARG A 171 18.85 0.97 -14.04
C ARG A 171 19.07 -0.32 -14.82
N PHE A 172 18.01 -1.11 -15.04
CA PHE A 172 18.12 -2.34 -15.84
C PHE A 172 18.61 -2.06 -17.24
N ARG A 173 18.14 -0.98 -17.85
CA ARG A 173 18.58 -0.59 -19.19
C ARG A 173 20.02 -0.11 -19.23
N GLU A 174 20.41 0.78 -18.32
CA GLU A 174 21.76 1.33 -18.20
C GLU A 174 22.82 0.27 -17.90
N GLU A 175 22.48 -0.72 -17.06
CA GLU A 175 23.36 -1.85 -16.75
C GLU A 175 23.47 -2.89 -17.89
N GLY A 176 22.62 -2.77 -18.90
CA GLY A 176 22.50 -3.80 -19.95
C GLY A 176 21.98 -5.13 -19.40
N PHE A 177 21.12 -5.10 -18.36
CA PHE A 177 20.55 -6.29 -17.76
C PHE A 177 19.71 -7.07 -18.76
N LYS A 178 19.97 -8.36 -18.89
CA LYS A 178 19.27 -9.28 -19.78
C LYS A 178 18.51 -10.31 -18.94
N PRO A 179 17.26 -10.03 -18.55
CA PRO A 179 16.47 -10.97 -17.77
C PRO A 179 16.12 -12.22 -18.58
N LYS A 180 15.87 -13.35 -17.94
CA LYS A 180 15.33 -14.53 -18.62
C LYS A 180 13.89 -14.27 -19.08
N ARG A 181 13.03 -13.77 -18.18
CA ARG A 181 11.65 -13.42 -18.50
C ARG A 181 11.49 -11.91 -18.65
N SER A 182 10.55 -11.48 -19.48
CA SER A 182 10.25 -10.07 -19.64
C SER A 182 9.79 -9.43 -18.33
N ILE A 183 10.14 -8.16 -18.15
CA ILE A 183 9.67 -7.31 -17.06
C ILE A 183 8.76 -6.26 -17.70
N LYS A 184 7.53 -6.16 -17.23
CA LYS A 184 6.57 -5.15 -17.63
C LYS A 184 6.38 -4.14 -16.52
N LEU A 185 6.19 -2.89 -16.89
CA LEU A 185 5.76 -1.81 -16.00
C LEU A 185 4.39 -1.32 -16.47
N ALA A 186 3.45 -1.18 -15.55
CA ALA A 186 2.21 -0.45 -15.75
C ALA A 186 2.07 0.62 -14.67
N LEU A 187 1.95 1.88 -15.08
CA LEU A 187 1.51 2.96 -14.22
C LEU A 187 0.07 3.29 -14.60
N THR A 188 -0.83 3.24 -13.62
CA THR A 188 -2.29 3.34 -13.82
C THR A 188 -2.86 4.57 -13.12
N CYS A 189 -4.13 4.87 -13.38
CA CYS A 189 -4.89 5.94 -12.74
C CYS A 189 -6.25 5.41 -12.31
N GLY A 190 -6.81 5.95 -11.22
CA GLY A 190 -8.17 5.67 -10.80
C GLY A 190 -8.30 4.59 -9.72
N GLU A 191 -7.22 4.22 -9.04
CA GLU A 191 -7.26 3.36 -7.87
C GLU A 191 -7.95 4.06 -6.71
N GLU A 192 -7.48 5.25 -6.38
CA GLU A 192 -7.90 6.08 -5.24
C GLU A 192 -9.26 6.74 -5.42
N THR A 193 -9.75 6.74 -6.64
CA THR A 193 -10.97 7.44 -6.98
C THR A 193 -12.12 6.44 -7.10
N ASN A 194 -13.24 6.74 -6.48
CA ASN A 194 -14.48 6.01 -6.75
C ASN A 194 -15.07 6.41 -8.12
N SER A 195 -14.19 6.77 -9.08
CA SER A 195 -14.59 7.10 -10.44
C SER A 195 -15.04 5.86 -11.21
N ALA A 196 -15.73 6.07 -12.33
CA ALA A 196 -16.15 4.96 -13.19
C ALA A 196 -14.98 4.25 -13.88
N LEU A 197 -13.79 4.86 -13.89
CA LEU A 197 -12.56 4.32 -14.48
C LEU A 197 -11.57 3.91 -13.41
N ASN A 198 -11.09 2.66 -13.51
CA ASN A 198 -9.86 2.20 -12.86
C ASN A 198 -8.93 1.69 -13.98
N GLY A 199 -7.73 2.24 -14.06
CA GLY A 199 -6.79 1.97 -15.16
C GLY A 199 -6.30 0.51 -15.20
N ALA A 200 -6.09 -0.14 -14.06
CA ALA A 200 -5.70 -1.54 -14.01
C ALA A 200 -6.86 -2.45 -14.46
N GLY A 201 -8.08 -2.15 -14.02
CA GLY A 201 -9.29 -2.84 -14.47
C GLY A 201 -9.52 -2.66 -15.97
N TRP A 202 -9.34 -1.44 -16.48
CA TRP A 202 -9.45 -1.16 -17.92
C TRP A 202 -8.43 -1.95 -18.73
N LEU A 203 -7.16 -1.99 -18.29
CA LEU A 203 -6.13 -2.79 -18.96
C LEU A 203 -6.44 -4.30 -18.92
N ALA A 204 -6.97 -4.79 -17.81
CA ALA A 204 -7.35 -6.20 -17.68
C ALA A 204 -8.48 -6.59 -18.66
N GLU A 205 -9.40 -5.68 -18.94
CA GLU A 205 -10.55 -5.90 -19.81
C GLU A 205 -10.22 -5.63 -21.30
N HIS A 206 -9.52 -4.53 -21.61
CA HIS A 206 -9.37 -4.05 -22.99
C HIS A 206 -7.98 -4.33 -23.57
N GLU A 207 -6.94 -4.38 -22.76
CA GLU A 207 -5.56 -4.55 -23.20
C GLU A 207 -4.81 -5.63 -22.41
N ARG A 208 -5.47 -6.74 -22.13
CA ARG A 208 -4.95 -7.84 -21.31
C ARG A 208 -3.54 -8.31 -21.73
N ALA A 209 -3.24 -8.31 -23.04
CA ALA A 209 -1.93 -8.72 -23.54
C ALA A 209 -0.80 -7.78 -23.10
N ALA A 210 -1.07 -6.49 -22.93
CA ALA A 210 -0.09 -5.50 -22.49
C ALA A 210 0.39 -5.79 -21.04
N ILE A 211 -0.51 -6.28 -20.18
CA ILE A 211 -0.21 -6.59 -18.78
C ILE A 211 -0.10 -8.09 -18.48
N ASP A 212 -0.25 -8.99 -19.47
CA ASP A 212 -0.15 -10.43 -19.20
C ASP A 212 1.18 -10.78 -18.55
N ALA A 213 1.08 -11.44 -17.40
CA ALA A 213 2.21 -11.80 -16.57
C ALA A 213 1.93 -13.09 -15.80
N GLN A 214 2.98 -13.71 -15.28
CA GLN A 214 2.86 -14.84 -14.37
C GLN A 214 2.31 -14.39 -13.02
N PHE A 215 2.73 -13.22 -12.57
CA PHE A 215 2.24 -12.50 -11.39
C PHE A 215 2.57 -11.02 -11.50
N ALA A 216 1.93 -10.21 -10.67
CA ALA A 216 2.21 -8.80 -10.52
C ALA A 216 2.73 -8.48 -9.11
N LEU A 217 3.54 -7.43 -9.02
CA LEU A 217 3.98 -6.79 -7.79
C LEU A 217 3.41 -5.37 -7.77
N THR A 218 2.76 -5.01 -6.69
CA THR A 218 2.13 -3.70 -6.50
C THR A 218 2.32 -3.20 -5.07
N GLU A 219 1.61 -2.15 -4.70
CA GLU A 219 1.47 -1.71 -3.33
C GLU A 219 0.81 -2.77 -2.45
N GLY A 220 0.80 -2.51 -1.17
CA GLY A 220 0.11 -3.33 -0.19
C GLY A 220 0.46 -2.85 1.20
N VAL A 221 0.42 -3.77 2.15
CA VAL A 221 0.92 -3.49 3.49
C VAL A 221 2.43 -3.28 3.44
N ASP A 222 2.88 -2.26 4.16
CA ASP A 222 4.30 -1.93 4.31
C ASP A 222 4.97 -2.83 5.36
N GLY A 223 6.25 -2.62 5.59
CA GLY A 223 6.91 -3.17 6.77
C GLY A 223 6.57 -2.32 8.01
N ASP A 224 6.44 -2.99 9.15
CA ASP A 224 6.10 -2.33 10.41
C ASP A 224 7.34 -1.86 11.17
N LEU A 225 7.26 -0.64 11.70
CA LEU A 225 8.17 -0.12 12.72
C LEU A 225 7.49 -0.07 14.10
N ASP A 226 8.28 -0.23 15.18
CA ASP A 226 7.82 0.14 16.51
C ASP A 226 7.98 1.66 16.75
N ALA A 227 7.51 2.13 17.91
CA ALA A 227 7.63 3.54 18.29
C ALA A 227 9.08 4.06 18.44
N GLN A 228 10.06 3.17 18.46
CA GLN A 228 11.49 3.46 18.51
C GLN A 228 12.14 3.38 17.11
N GLY A 229 11.38 3.00 16.09
CA GLY A 229 11.85 2.84 14.71
C GLY A 229 12.55 1.52 14.43
N HIS A 230 12.41 0.50 15.30
CA HIS A 230 12.90 -0.85 15.01
C HIS A 230 11.91 -1.58 14.10
N ARG A 231 12.42 -2.36 13.15
CA ARG A 231 11.61 -3.17 12.25
C ARG A 231 11.01 -4.36 12.97
N ILE A 232 9.68 -4.49 12.90
CA ILE A 232 8.91 -5.58 13.52
C ILE A 232 8.75 -6.73 12.53
N ALA A 233 8.24 -6.45 11.34
CA ALA A 233 7.97 -7.39 10.26
C ALA A 233 8.02 -6.70 8.90
N LEU A 234 8.29 -7.46 7.84
CA LEU A 234 7.98 -7.07 6.47
C LEU A 234 6.72 -7.81 6.07
N GLU A 235 5.64 -7.09 5.83
CA GLU A 235 4.38 -7.68 5.43
C GLU A 235 4.28 -7.84 3.91
N ILE A 236 3.56 -8.85 3.45
CA ILE A 236 3.33 -9.15 2.03
C ILE A 236 1.85 -9.35 1.81
N LEU A 237 1.24 -8.43 1.08
CA LEU A 237 -0.17 -8.51 0.77
C LEU A 237 -0.44 -9.66 -0.22
N ALA A 238 -1.32 -10.58 0.16
CA ALA A 238 -1.73 -11.71 -0.68
C ALA A 238 -3.25 -11.87 -0.77
N ALA A 239 -4.00 -11.10 0.00
CA ALA A 239 -5.46 -11.12 -0.02
C ALA A 239 -6.01 -9.76 0.41
N GLU A 240 -7.15 -9.36 -0.15
CA GLU A 240 -7.82 -8.10 0.13
C GLU A 240 -9.31 -8.31 0.29
N LYS A 241 -9.93 -7.49 1.14
CA LYS A 241 -11.39 -7.48 1.27
C LYS A 241 -12.01 -6.63 0.15
N ILE A 242 -13.24 -6.96 -0.19
CA ILE A 242 -13.97 -6.30 -1.26
C ILE A 242 -14.92 -5.26 -0.65
N SER A 243 -14.83 -4.01 -1.10
CA SER A 243 -15.77 -2.97 -0.72
C SER A 243 -17.08 -3.12 -1.48
N GLN A 244 -18.20 -3.22 -0.78
CA GLN A 244 -19.53 -3.27 -1.37
C GLN A 244 -20.54 -2.50 -0.53
N ASN A 245 -21.31 -1.64 -1.20
CA ASN A 245 -22.45 -0.96 -0.57
C ASN A 245 -23.72 -1.78 -0.69
N PHE A 246 -24.50 -1.78 0.38
CA PHE A 246 -25.85 -2.31 0.44
C PHE A 246 -26.78 -1.20 0.89
N VAL A 247 -27.96 -1.11 0.30
CA VAL A 247 -28.98 -0.11 0.66
C VAL A 247 -30.11 -0.79 1.40
N PHE A 248 -30.39 -0.29 2.59
CA PHE A 248 -31.59 -0.60 3.36
C PHE A 248 -32.60 0.50 3.06
N GLU A 249 -33.77 0.14 2.55
CA GLU A 249 -34.83 1.09 2.21
C GLU A 249 -36.16 0.64 2.82
N VAL A 250 -36.88 1.59 3.38
CA VAL A 250 -38.26 1.44 3.85
C VAL A 250 -39.11 2.52 3.19
N THR A 251 -40.27 2.09 2.65
CA THR A 251 -41.30 3.02 2.15
C THR A 251 -42.55 2.86 2.96
N ASN A 252 -43.27 3.98 3.16
CA ASN A 252 -44.49 4.04 3.97
C ASN A 252 -45.49 5.03 3.37
N ALA A 253 -46.76 4.91 3.69
CA ALA A 253 -47.80 5.81 3.21
C ALA A 253 -47.63 7.26 3.68
N GLY A 254 -46.93 7.47 4.79
CA GLY A 254 -46.81 8.77 5.44
C GLY A 254 -48.07 9.15 6.22
N GLY A 255 -48.24 10.44 6.47
CA GLY A 255 -49.41 10.99 7.16
C GLY A 255 -49.09 12.22 8.00
N HIS A 256 -50.09 12.76 8.67
CA HIS A 256 -49.92 13.95 9.53
C HIS A 256 -49.36 13.52 10.90
N SER A 257 -48.29 14.16 11.38
CA SER A 257 -47.60 13.77 12.59
C SER A 257 -48.43 13.83 13.88
N SER A 258 -49.50 14.63 13.89
CA SER A 258 -50.47 14.67 15.00
C SER A 258 -51.33 13.39 15.15
N ARG A 259 -51.26 12.49 14.16
CA ARG A 259 -51.93 11.19 14.18
C ARG A 259 -50.91 10.06 14.08
N PRO A 260 -50.15 9.81 15.13
CA PRO A 260 -49.07 8.83 15.11
C PRO A 260 -49.63 7.42 14.89
N VAL A 261 -48.93 6.65 14.04
CA VAL A 261 -49.20 5.23 13.82
C VAL A 261 -47.95 4.44 14.14
N PRO A 262 -48.06 3.16 14.59
CA PRO A 262 -46.89 2.33 14.88
C PRO A 262 -46.01 2.05 13.66
N ASP A 263 -46.62 1.98 12.47
CA ASP A 263 -45.94 1.77 11.20
C ASP A 263 -45.28 3.07 10.70
N ASN A 264 -43.95 3.16 10.85
CA ASN A 264 -43.19 4.35 10.56
C ASN A 264 -41.85 3.96 9.92
N ALA A 265 -41.58 4.48 8.74
CA ALA A 265 -40.38 4.13 7.94
C ALA A 265 -39.07 4.34 8.72
N ILE A 266 -38.98 5.41 9.52
CA ILE A 266 -37.78 5.68 10.33
C ILE A 266 -37.62 4.58 11.39
N TYR A 267 -38.71 4.18 12.07
CA TYR A 267 -38.61 3.20 13.16
C TYR A 267 -38.24 1.80 12.65
N HIS A 268 -38.71 1.40 11.48
CA HIS A 268 -38.32 0.15 10.83
C HIS A 268 -36.83 0.20 10.46
N LEU A 269 -36.37 1.27 9.79
CA LEU A 269 -34.99 1.42 9.36
C LEU A 269 -34.01 1.43 10.54
N VAL A 270 -34.26 2.24 11.58
CA VAL A 270 -33.36 2.39 12.73
C VAL A 270 -33.19 1.04 13.45
N ARG A 271 -34.27 0.27 13.64
CA ARG A 271 -34.19 -1.07 14.26
C ARG A 271 -33.36 -2.04 13.42
N ALA A 272 -33.45 -1.97 12.10
CA ALA A 272 -32.66 -2.82 11.22
C ALA A 272 -31.17 -2.42 11.24
N VAL A 273 -30.85 -1.13 11.21
CA VAL A 273 -29.48 -0.62 11.30
C VAL A 273 -28.86 -0.95 12.67
N ASP A 274 -29.64 -0.82 13.75
CA ASP A 274 -29.20 -1.22 15.11
C ASP A 274 -28.81 -2.69 15.17
N ARG A 275 -29.63 -3.59 14.56
CA ARG A 275 -29.27 -5.01 14.48
C ARG A 275 -28.01 -5.26 13.65
N VAL A 276 -27.76 -4.50 12.58
CA VAL A 276 -26.50 -4.60 11.83
C VAL A 276 -25.31 -4.21 12.70
N SER A 277 -25.43 -3.15 13.51
CA SER A 277 -24.35 -2.69 14.39
C SER A 277 -23.96 -3.67 15.48
N GLN A 278 -24.85 -4.59 15.82
CA GLN A 278 -24.67 -5.61 16.87
C GLN A 278 -24.29 -6.98 16.30
N TYR A 279 -24.30 -7.14 14.97
CA TYR A 279 -24.04 -8.42 14.34
C TYR A 279 -22.58 -8.59 13.97
N GLU A 280 -21.96 -9.64 14.46
CA GLU A 280 -20.63 -10.06 14.09
C GLU A 280 -20.68 -11.23 13.09
N PHE A 281 -20.09 -11.04 11.91
CA PHE A 281 -19.91 -12.15 10.98
C PHE A 281 -18.97 -13.20 11.59
N PRO A 282 -19.15 -14.49 11.28
CA PRO A 282 -18.27 -15.53 11.79
C PRO A 282 -16.83 -15.34 11.32
N VAL A 283 -15.89 -15.81 12.14
CA VAL A 283 -14.47 -15.85 11.77
C VAL A 283 -14.26 -16.73 10.55
N GLN A 284 -13.52 -16.22 9.58
CA GLN A 284 -13.14 -16.90 8.35
C GLN A 284 -11.61 -16.88 8.23
N LEU A 285 -11.06 -18.01 7.78
CA LEU A 285 -9.63 -18.17 7.60
C LEU A 285 -9.33 -18.61 6.17
N ASN A 286 -8.37 -17.94 5.51
CA ASN A 286 -7.75 -18.32 4.25
C ASN A 286 -6.22 -18.43 4.44
N ASP A 287 -5.48 -18.76 3.39
CA ASP A 287 -4.03 -18.96 3.51
C ASP A 287 -3.31 -17.69 3.94
N ALA A 288 -3.77 -16.50 3.50
CA ALA A 288 -3.13 -15.23 3.83
C ALA A 288 -3.25 -14.89 5.33
N ASN A 289 -4.48 -14.84 5.88
CA ASN A 289 -4.64 -14.51 7.30
C ASN A 289 -4.18 -15.65 8.24
N ARG A 290 -4.20 -16.92 7.80
CA ARG A 290 -3.53 -18.01 8.52
C ARG A 290 -2.04 -17.79 8.63
N ALA A 291 -1.39 -17.42 7.54
CA ALA A 291 0.05 -17.13 7.55
C ALA A 291 0.36 -15.90 8.41
N TYR A 292 -0.45 -14.84 8.30
CA TYR A 292 -0.34 -13.65 9.13
C TYR A 292 -0.37 -14.00 10.63
N PHE A 293 -1.45 -14.60 11.11
CA PHE A 293 -1.60 -14.93 12.53
C PHE A 293 -0.58 -15.96 13.01
N THR A 294 -0.10 -16.86 12.14
CA THR A 294 0.99 -17.79 12.48
C THR A 294 2.32 -17.05 12.69
N GLY A 295 2.64 -16.08 11.85
CA GLY A 295 3.84 -15.26 11.97
C GLY A 295 3.76 -14.33 13.17
N MET A 296 2.68 -13.55 13.24
CA MET A 296 2.47 -12.53 14.28
C MET A 296 2.32 -13.12 15.68
N ALA A 297 1.79 -14.34 15.83
CA ALA A 297 1.72 -15.01 17.12
C ALA A 297 3.06 -15.13 17.82
N LYS A 298 4.13 -15.36 17.03
CA LYS A 298 5.51 -15.48 17.54
C LYS A 298 6.12 -14.11 17.87
N ILE A 299 5.79 -13.10 17.07
CA ILE A 299 6.30 -11.73 17.18
C ILE A 299 5.68 -11.03 18.39
N VAL A 300 4.34 -11.06 18.46
CA VAL A 300 3.57 -10.39 19.50
C VAL A 300 3.69 -11.13 20.85
N GLY A 301 3.67 -12.46 20.84
CA GLY A 301 3.77 -13.28 22.04
C GLY A 301 2.66 -13.06 23.07
N GLY A 302 2.86 -13.54 24.30
CA GLY A 302 1.96 -13.33 25.43
C GLY A 302 0.53 -13.79 25.17
N GLU A 303 -0.45 -13.11 25.80
CA GLU A 303 -1.88 -13.42 25.68
C GLU A 303 -2.39 -13.28 24.24
N LYS A 304 -1.96 -12.26 23.53
CA LYS A 304 -2.38 -11.99 22.15
C LYS A 304 -1.83 -13.07 21.19
N GLY A 305 -0.55 -13.44 21.31
CA GLY A 305 0.04 -14.52 20.51
C GLY A 305 -0.60 -15.89 20.78
N ALA A 306 -0.96 -16.17 22.04
CA ALA A 306 -1.72 -17.36 22.41
C ALA A 306 -3.13 -17.36 21.81
N ALA A 307 -3.84 -16.22 21.81
CA ALA A 307 -5.14 -16.06 21.19
C ALA A 307 -5.08 -16.25 19.66
N MET A 308 -4.05 -15.71 18.97
CA MET A 308 -3.81 -15.96 17.55
C MET A 308 -3.69 -17.46 17.26
N THR A 309 -2.89 -18.16 18.04
CA THR A 309 -2.70 -19.63 17.89
C THR A 309 -4.00 -20.39 18.15
N ALA A 310 -4.79 -19.98 19.14
CA ALA A 310 -6.07 -20.62 19.49
C ALA A 310 -7.12 -20.43 18.38
N VAL A 311 -7.25 -19.23 17.79
CA VAL A 311 -8.17 -18.96 16.67
C VAL A 311 -7.77 -19.76 15.42
N LEU A 312 -6.48 -19.92 15.16
CA LEU A 312 -6.01 -20.75 14.03
C LEU A 312 -6.40 -22.23 14.20
N ALA A 313 -6.38 -22.74 15.44
CA ALA A 313 -6.79 -24.10 15.76
C ALA A 313 -8.32 -24.27 15.80
N ASN A 314 -9.01 -23.28 16.35
CA ASN A 314 -10.48 -23.26 16.47
C ASN A 314 -11.02 -21.85 16.24
N PRO A 315 -11.50 -21.53 15.01
CA PRO A 315 -12.08 -20.21 14.69
C PRO A 315 -13.32 -19.84 15.53
N SER A 316 -13.91 -20.79 16.24
CA SER A 316 -15.07 -20.58 17.12
C SER A 316 -14.68 -20.44 18.60
N ASP A 317 -13.38 -20.31 18.93
CA ASP A 317 -12.95 -20.05 20.30
C ASP A 317 -13.30 -18.61 20.71
N GLY A 318 -14.44 -18.44 21.39
CA GLY A 318 -14.98 -17.13 21.74
C GLY A 318 -14.03 -16.29 22.63
N ALA A 319 -13.23 -16.93 23.51
CA ALA A 319 -12.31 -16.20 24.38
C ALA A 319 -11.10 -15.66 23.58
N ALA A 320 -10.58 -16.48 22.68
CA ALA A 320 -9.48 -16.08 21.80
C ALA A 320 -9.95 -15.00 20.81
N VAL A 321 -11.13 -15.17 20.18
CA VAL A 321 -11.73 -14.18 19.29
C VAL A 321 -11.93 -12.84 20.01
N ALA A 322 -12.54 -12.85 21.21
CA ALA A 322 -12.75 -11.63 21.99
C ALA A 322 -11.44 -10.92 22.40
N THR A 323 -10.33 -11.65 22.51
CA THR A 323 -9.01 -11.07 22.75
C THR A 323 -8.47 -10.37 21.51
N LEU A 324 -8.62 -10.98 20.33
CA LEU A 324 -8.18 -10.40 19.06
C LEU A 324 -9.08 -9.24 18.62
N ASP A 325 -10.38 -9.28 18.88
CA ASP A 325 -11.35 -8.24 18.54
C ASP A 325 -11.09 -6.88 19.22
N LYS A 326 -10.25 -6.85 20.24
CA LYS A 326 -9.79 -5.59 20.87
C LYS A 326 -8.86 -4.77 19.96
N ASN A 327 -8.29 -5.39 18.93
CA ASN A 327 -7.52 -4.72 17.89
C ASN A 327 -8.38 -4.67 16.62
N VAL A 328 -8.61 -3.46 16.10
CA VAL A 328 -9.54 -3.21 14.99
C VAL A 328 -9.09 -3.87 13.69
N ASP A 329 -7.76 -3.97 13.46
CA ASP A 329 -7.20 -4.56 12.25
C ASP A 329 -7.34 -6.08 12.29
N TRP A 330 -7.00 -6.73 13.41
CA TRP A 330 -7.17 -8.18 13.57
C TRP A 330 -8.63 -8.59 13.51
N HIS A 331 -9.53 -7.79 14.12
CA HIS A 331 -10.98 -7.97 13.98
C HIS A 331 -11.40 -7.96 12.51
N ALA A 332 -10.95 -6.94 11.75
CA ALA A 332 -11.27 -6.80 10.34
C ALA A 332 -10.66 -7.90 9.47
N MET A 333 -9.44 -8.36 9.77
CA MET A 333 -8.78 -9.45 9.05
C MET A 333 -9.47 -10.81 9.20
N LEU A 334 -10.25 -10.99 10.29
CA LEU A 334 -10.86 -12.28 10.63
C LEU A 334 -12.23 -12.53 10.00
N ARG A 335 -12.89 -11.50 9.43
CA ARG A 335 -14.29 -11.64 8.99
C ARG A 335 -14.74 -10.56 8.01
N THR A 336 -15.90 -10.77 7.38
CA THR A 336 -16.66 -9.69 6.76
C THR A 336 -17.07 -8.67 7.82
N THR A 337 -16.90 -7.39 7.55
CA THR A 337 -17.34 -6.29 8.44
C THR A 337 -18.28 -5.37 7.70
N CYS A 338 -19.36 -4.90 8.37
CA CYS A 338 -20.35 -4.03 7.78
C CYS A 338 -20.66 -2.85 8.71
N VAL A 339 -20.68 -1.63 8.18
CA VAL A 339 -20.97 -0.41 8.94
C VAL A 339 -21.96 0.48 8.20
N ALA A 340 -22.85 1.13 8.93
CA ALA A 340 -23.69 2.17 8.36
C ALA A 340 -22.88 3.44 8.13
N THR A 341 -22.87 3.95 6.90
CA THR A 341 -22.09 5.14 6.51
C THR A 341 -22.94 6.34 6.16
N MET A 342 -24.18 6.12 5.74
CA MET A 342 -25.13 7.19 5.40
C MET A 342 -26.52 6.82 5.86
N LEU A 343 -27.32 7.85 6.24
CA LEU A 343 -28.72 7.71 6.61
C LEU A 343 -29.49 8.92 6.09
N SER A 344 -30.65 8.68 5.47
CA SER A 344 -31.57 9.70 5.00
C SER A 344 -33.02 9.31 5.31
N ALA A 345 -33.82 10.23 5.85
CA ALA A 345 -35.19 9.92 6.21
C ALA A 345 -36.08 11.16 6.35
N GLY A 346 -37.36 11.01 6.01
CA GLY A 346 -38.36 12.04 6.17
C GLY A 346 -38.29 13.16 5.10
N HIS A 347 -39.24 14.07 5.11
CA HIS A 347 -39.31 15.20 4.17
C HIS A 347 -39.88 16.46 4.80
N ALA A 348 -40.55 16.37 5.97
CA ALA A 348 -41.12 17.51 6.68
C ALA A 348 -41.22 17.19 8.18
N THR A 349 -41.10 18.24 9.00
CA THR A 349 -41.11 18.09 10.48
C THR A 349 -42.47 17.70 11.07
N ASN A 350 -43.54 17.95 10.32
CA ASN A 350 -44.93 17.68 10.73
C ASN A 350 -45.60 16.57 9.92
N ALA A 351 -44.81 15.74 9.21
CA ALA A 351 -45.29 14.60 8.44
C ALA A 351 -44.64 13.28 8.91
N LEU A 352 -45.43 12.19 8.85
CA LEU A 352 -44.85 10.85 8.99
C LEU A 352 -43.98 10.54 7.75
N PRO A 353 -42.80 9.91 7.93
CA PRO A 353 -41.84 9.70 6.84
C PRO A 353 -42.41 8.72 5.79
N GLN A 354 -42.33 9.09 4.52
CA GLN A 354 -42.74 8.24 3.41
C GLN A 354 -41.58 7.32 2.95
N ARG A 355 -40.36 7.73 3.24
CA ARG A 355 -39.14 6.93 2.92
C ARG A 355 -38.08 7.14 4.00
N ALA A 356 -37.37 6.07 4.25
CA ALA A 356 -36.15 6.09 5.04
C ALA A 356 -35.13 5.14 4.37
N SER A 357 -33.85 5.50 4.30
CA SER A 357 -32.80 4.70 3.70
C SER A 357 -31.48 4.83 4.46
N ALA A 358 -30.70 3.77 4.47
CA ALA A 358 -29.33 3.75 4.98
C ALA A 358 -28.41 3.05 3.99
N ASN A 359 -27.17 3.57 3.85
CA ASN A 359 -26.09 2.87 3.19
C ASN A 359 -25.32 2.06 4.22
N ILE A 360 -25.20 0.77 3.98
CA ILE A 360 -24.36 -0.15 4.74
C ILE A 360 -23.16 -0.52 3.87
N ASN A 361 -21.97 0.00 4.21
CA ASN A 361 -20.74 -0.39 3.53
C ASN A 361 -20.19 -1.65 4.19
N CYS A 362 -19.97 -2.68 3.39
CA CYS A 362 -19.34 -3.92 3.85
C CYS A 362 -17.98 -4.09 3.22
N ARG A 363 -17.03 -4.53 4.02
CA ARG A 363 -15.76 -5.08 3.60
C ARG A 363 -15.87 -6.59 3.64
N ILE A 364 -16.12 -7.19 2.49
CA ILE A 364 -16.43 -8.61 2.34
C ILE A 364 -15.15 -9.42 2.37
N PHE A 365 -15.14 -10.52 3.12
CA PHE A 365 -13.99 -11.43 3.20
C PHE A 365 -13.67 -12.03 1.82
N PRO A 366 -12.38 -12.19 1.44
CA PRO A 366 -11.96 -12.64 0.12
C PRO A 366 -12.63 -13.97 -0.29
N GLY A 367 -13.20 -13.99 -1.50
CA GLY A 367 -13.88 -15.15 -2.05
C GLY A 367 -15.35 -15.35 -1.63
N VAL A 368 -15.87 -14.52 -0.72
CA VAL A 368 -17.29 -14.59 -0.32
C VAL A 368 -18.16 -13.87 -1.36
N PRO A 369 -19.23 -14.53 -1.87
CA PRO A 369 -20.16 -13.90 -2.81
C PRO A 369 -20.96 -12.76 -2.16
N ARG A 370 -21.17 -11.67 -2.92
CA ARG A 370 -21.99 -10.52 -2.47
C ARG A 370 -23.40 -10.91 -2.10
N GLU A 371 -23.97 -11.85 -2.84
CA GLU A 371 -25.32 -12.38 -2.67
C GLU A 371 -25.49 -13.11 -1.32
N GLU A 372 -24.42 -13.73 -0.83
CA GLU A 372 -24.41 -14.35 0.50
C GLU A 372 -24.49 -13.27 1.58
N VAL A 373 -23.71 -12.18 1.45
CA VAL A 373 -23.76 -11.05 2.37
C VAL A 373 -25.10 -10.33 2.28
N LEU A 374 -25.68 -10.13 1.09
CA LEU A 374 -27.01 -9.58 0.90
C LEU A 374 -28.09 -10.40 1.62
N THR A 375 -27.99 -11.73 1.47
CA THR A 375 -28.91 -12.66 2.13
C THR A 375 -28.80 -12.57 3.66
N GLN A 376 -27.55 -12.50 4.15
CA GLN A 376 -27.31 -12.38 5.59
C GLN A 376 -27.79 -11.04 6.14
N LEU A 377 -27.53 -9.93 5.46
CA LEU A 377 -28.02 -8.61 5.84
C LEU A 377 -29.55 -8.54 5.86
N SER A 378 -30.23 -9.19 4.89
CA SER A 378 -31.68 -9.29 4.85
C SER A 378 -32.24 -10.09 6.07
N LYS A 379 -31.55 -11.14 6.49
CA LYS A 379 -31.87 -11.88 7.71
C LYS A 379 -31.68 -11.04 8.98
N ILE A 380 -30.55 -10.28 9.03
CA ILE A 380 -30.24 -9.39 10.16
C ILE A 380 -31.26 -8.27 10.26
N ALA A 381 -31.69 -7.69 9.12
CA ALA A 381 -32.75 -6.70 9.09
C ALA A 381 -34.02 -7.18 9.81
N ALA A 382 -34.36 -8.47 9.73
CA ALA A 382 -35.42 -9.15 10.44
C ALA A 382 -36.77 -8.37 10.45
N ASP A 383 -37.04 -7.67 9.33
CA ASP A 383 -38.21 -6.81 9.17
C ASP A 383 -38.63 -6.81 7.68
N PRO A 384 -39.82 -7.34 7.34
CA PRO A 384 -40.26 -7.45 5.96
C PRO A 384 -40.53 -6.10 5.29
N ALA A 385 -40.64 -5.01 6.07
CA ALA A 385 -40.76 -3.65 5.54
C ALA A 385 -39.41 -3.10 5.04
N VAL A 386 -38.29 -3.69 5.48
CA VAL A 386 -36.94 -3.26 5.08
C VAL A 386 -36.50 -4.03 3.84
N LYS A 387 -36.39 -3.35 2.71
CA LYS A 387 -35.81 -3.91 1.48
C LYS A 387 -34.31 -3.71 1.50
N VAL A 388 -33.57 -4.81 1.40
CA VAL A 388 -32.09 -4.78 1.26
C VAL A 388 -31.72 -5.03 -0.20
N SER A 389 -30.87 -4.21 -0.76
CA SER A 389 -30.44 -4.31 -2.17
C SER A 389 -28.99 -3.91 -2.36
N ILE A 390 -28.40 -4.35 -3.47
CA ILE A 390 -27.09 -3.89 -3.98
C ILE A 390 -27.42 -2.79 -5.01
N PRO A 391 -27.07 -1.51 -4.73
CA PRO A 391 -27.35 -0.42 -5.65
C PRO A 391 -26.44 -0.47 -6.88
N GLU A 392 -25.20 -0.87 -6.68
CA GLU A 392 -24.16 -0.94 -7.70
C GLU A 392 -23.13 -2.02 -7.31
N VAL A 393 -22.70 -2.81 -8.27
CA VAL A 393 -21.62 -3.79 -8.08
C VAL A 393 -20.29 -3.09 -8.27
N ARG A 394 -19.46 -3.08 -7.23
CA ARG A 394 -18.13 -2.46 -7.26
C ARG A 394 -17.05 -3.54 -7.41
N GLY A 395 -16.32 -3.48 -8.51
CA GLY A 395 -15.22 -4.39 -8.81
C GLY A 395 -15.62 -5.87 -8.90
N PRO A 396 -14.75 -6.75 -9.31
CA PRO A 396 -14.95 -8.21 -9.29
C PRO A 396 -14.74 -8.80 -7.88
N ILE A 397 -15.14 -10.05 -7.69
CA ILE A 397 -14.75 -10.82 -6.49
C ILE A 397 -13.36 -11.38 -6.74
N ALA A 398 -12.37 -10.88 -5.99
CA ALA A 398 -10.99 -11.27 -6.11
C ALA A 398 -10.67 -12.47 -5.19
N PRO A 399 -10.13 -13.59 -5.74
CA PRO A 399 -9.56 -14.64 -4.92
C PRO A 399 -8.23 -14.20 -4.32
N PRO A 400 -7.82 -14.77 -3.17
CA PRO A 400 -6.47 -14.58 -2.65
C PRO A 400 -5.40 -15.03 -3.66
N ALA A 401 -4.27 -14.32 -3.72
CA ALA A 401 -3.10 -14.74 -4.49
C ALA A 401 -2.42 -15.95 -3.79
N PRO A 402 -2.01 -17.00 -4.53
CA PRO A 402 -1.42 -18.21 -3.95
C PRO A 402 -0.07 -17.95 -3.26
N LEU A 403 0.08 -18.32 -2.01
CA LEU A 403 1.35 -18.22 -1.26
C LEU A 403 2.27 -19.41 -1.60
N THR A 404 3.03 -19.29 -2.67
CA THR A 404 3.93 -20.35 -3.14
C THR A 404 5.38 -20.07 -2.74
N PRO A 405 6.23 -21.12 -2.61
CA PRO A 405 7.66 -20.93 -2.39
C PRO A 405 8.35 -20.13 -3.51
N GLN A 406 7.83 -20.15 -4.73
CA GLN A 406 8.34 -19.35 -5.85
C GLN A 406 8.18 -17.86 -5.58
N ILE A 407 7.12 -17.45 -4.90
CA ILE A 407 6.88 -16.07 -4.51
C ILE A 407 7.62 -15.73 -3.22
N LEU A 408 7.48 -16.51 -2.16
CA LEU A 408 7.97 -16.14 -0.84
C LEU A 408 9.49 -16.22 -0.69
N LYS A 409 10.15 -17.26 -1.24
CA LYS A 409 11.61 -17.44 -1.07
C LYS A 409 12.46 -16.28 -1.58
N PRO A 410 12.21 -15.67 -2.76
CA PRO A 410 12.95 -14.49 -3.19
C PRO A 410 12.78 -13.31 -2.24
N ILE A 411 11.55 -13.05 -1.76
CA ILE A 411 11.26 -11.99 -0.81
C ILE A 411 12.04 -12.21 0.48
N GLU A 412 11.91 -13.39 1.09
CA GLU A 412 12.63 -13.78 2.30
C GLU A 412 14.16 -13.67 2.12
N THR A 413 14.67 -14.12 0.97
CA THR A 413 16.11 -14.07 0.68
C THR A 413 16.62 -12.64 0.64
N VAL A 414 15.95 -11.73 -0.07
CA VAL A 414 16.37 -10.34 -0.18
C VAL A 414 16.16 -9.60 1.13
N ALA A 415 15.03 -9.84 1.81
CA ALA A 415 14.74 -9.25 3.11
C ALA A 415 15.80 -9.62 4.17
N HIS A 416 16.14 -10.90 4.28
CA HIS A 416 17.17 -11.35 5.22
C HIS A 416 18.57 -10.82 4.92
N GLN A 417 18.88 -10.53 3.63
CA GLN A 417 20.16 -9.91 3.27
C GLN A 417 20.22 -8.42 3.67
N LEU A 418 19.10 -7.71 3.62
CA LEU A 418 19.04 -6.29 3.93
C LEU A 418 18.73 -6.04 5.40
N TRP A 419 17.86 -6.86 5.99
CA TRP A 419 17.36 -6.72 7.35
C TRP A 419 17.43 -8.08 8.09
N PRO A 420 18.64 -8.52 8.49
CA PRO A 420 18.80 -9.79 9.20
C PRO A 420 17.91 -9.87 10.44
N GLY A 421 17.15 -10.95 10.55
CA GLY A 421 16.25 -11.18 11.68
C GLY A 421 14.84 -10.57 11.56
N VAL A 422 14.57 -9.74 10.56
CA VAL A 422 13.21 -9.25 10.31
C VAL A 422 12.39 -10.35 9.63
N PRO A 423 11.27 -10.78 10.22
CA PRO A 423 10.42 -11.79 9.63
C PRO A 423 9.64 -11.24 8.43
N VAL A 424 9.38 -12.11 7.46
CA VAL A 424 8.46 -11.85 6.34
C VAL A 424 7.12 -12.51 6.66
N VAL A 425 6.04 -11.73 6.64
CA VAL A 425 4.70 -12.17 7.07
C VAL A 425 3.69 -11.91 5.96
N PRO A 426 3.09 -12.94 5.34
CA PRO A 426 1.95 -12.72 4.44
C PRO A 426 0.76 -12.13 5.19
N ALA A 427 0.04 -11.21 4.56
CA ALA A 427 -1.05 -10.46 5.16
C ALA A 427 -2.32 -10.47 4.31
N LEU A 428 -3.42 -10.14 4.97
CA LEU A 428 -4.72 -9.83 4.39
C LEU A 428 -5.06 -8.38 4.75
N GLU A 429 -5.28 -7.54 3.73
CA GLU A 429 -5.66 -6.13 3.91
C GLU A 429 -7.18 -5.99 4.01
N PRO A 430 -7.70 -5.27 5.02
CA PRO A 430 -9.11 -4.88 5.05
C PRO A 430 -9.51 -3.90 3.94
N GLY A 431 -8.54 -3.20 3.35
CA GLY A 431 -8.66 -2.34 2.18
C GLY A 431 -8.80 -3.14 0.88
N ALA A 432 -8.62 -2.45 -0.25
CA ALA A 432 -8.57 -3.01 -1.58
C ALA A 432 -7.59 -2.18 -2.41
N SER A 433 -6.94 -2.80 -3.37
CA SER A 433 -6.04 -2.18 -4.35
C SER A 433 -6.40 -2.61 -5.78
N ASP A 434 -5.58 -2.24 -6.74
CA ASP A 434 -5.68 -2.70 -8.13
C ASP A 434 -5.61 -4.24 -8.27
N ALA A 435 -5.13 -4.96 -7.26
CA ALA A 435 -5.12 -6.42 -7.23
C ALA A 435 -6.53 -7.03 -7.37
N GLN A 436 -7.57 -6.30 -6.94
CA GLN A 436 -8.97 -6.71 -7.11
C GLN A 436 -9.37 -6.96 -8.58
N PHE A 437 -8.69 -6.31 -9.53
CA PHE A 437 -8.96 -6.49 -10.98
C PHE A 437 -8.03 -7.53 -11.61
N LEU A 438 -6.78 -7.61 -11.16
CA LEU A 438 -5.79 -8.49 -11.76
C LEU A 438 -5.94 -9.96 -11.31
N ASN A 439 -6.22 -10.20 -10.02
CA ASN A 439 -6.41 -11.55 -9.49
C ASN A 439 -7.52 -12.33 -10.24
N PRO A 440 -8.74 -11.78 -10.44
CA PRO A 440 -9.77 -12.45 -11.24
C PRO A 440 -9.41 -12.58 -12.72
N ALA A 441 -8.59 -11.67 -13.26
CA ALA A 441 -8.08 -11.77 -14.63
C ALA A 441 -6.97 -12.83 -14.79
N GLY A 442 -6.63 -13.58 -13.72
CA GLY A 442 -5.64 -14.65 -13.75
C GLY A 442 -4.19 -14.17 -13.68
N ILE A 443 -3.96 -12.97 -13.13
CA ILE A 443 -2.62 -12.47 -12.77
C ILE A 443 -2.56 -12.37 -11.24
N PRO A 444 -2.05 -13.40 -10.53
CA PRO A 444 -1.85 -13.32 -9.09
C PRO A 444 -1.03 -12.07 -8.73
N THR A 445 -1.56 -11.23 -7.86
CA THR A 445 -0.98 -9.93 -7.54
C THR A 445 -0.62 -9.88 -6.06
N TYR A 446 0.60 -9.44 -5.78
CA TYR A 446 1.17 -9.38 -4.44
C TYR A 446 1.60 -7.95 -4.13
N GLY A 447 1.16 -7.45 -2.97
CA GLY A 447 1.65 -6.18 -2.46
C GLY A 447 2.98 -6.39 -1.73
N VAL A 448 4.03 -5.73 -2.21
CA VAL A 448 5.35 -5.78 -1.60
C VAL A 448 6.12 -4.49 -1.89
N THR A 449 6.45 -3.73 -0.85
CA THR A 449 7.08 -2.43 -0.98
C THR A 449 8.54 -2.41 -0.51
N GLY A 450 8.85 -3.14 0.55
CA GLY A 450 10.14 -3.02 1.25
C GLY A 450 10.33 -1.65 1.90
N ILE A 451 9.27 -0.87 2.00
CA ILE A 451 9.18 0.38 2.75
C ILE A 451 8.69 0.04 4.16
N PHE A 452 9.23 0.70 5.18
CA PHE A 452 8.82 0.52 6.56
C PHE A 452 8.14 1.79 7.06
N THR A 453 6.95 1.64 7.62
CA THR A 453 6.07 2.73 8.03
C THR A 453 5.98 2.83 9.56
N ASP A 454 5.87 4.04 10.07
CA ASP A 454 5.69 4.34 11.48
C ASP A 454 4.33 3.85 11.98
N PRO A 455 4.17 3.61 13.32
CA PRO A 455 2.91 3.16 13.90
C PRO A 455 1.70 4.09 13.65
N ASP A 456 1.94 5.35 13.25
CA ASP A 456 0.88 6.29 12.88
C ASP A 456 0.44 6.18 11.40
N GLY A 457 0.98 5.21 10.65
CA GLY A 457 0.66 4.97 9.25
C GLY A 457 1.11 6.07 8.29
N GLY A 458 2.06 6.94 8.69
CA GLY A 458 2.56 8.01 7.83
C GLY A 458 1.49 9.00 7.36
N HIS A 459 0.32 9.01 7.98
CA HIS A 459 -0.84 9.84 7.64
C HIS A 459 -1.36 9.63 6.20
N ILE A 460 -1.27 8.39 5.68
CA ILE A 460 -1.86 8.03 4.38
C ILE A 460 -3.32 8.48 4.33
N HIS A 461 -3.75 9.10 3.21
CA HIS A 461 -5.05 9.75 3.01
C HIS A 461 -5.34 10.94 3.95
N GLY A 462 -4.47 11.17 4.95
CA GLY A 462 -4.59 12.26 5.92
C GLY A 462 -3.88 13.55 5.52
N LEU A 463 -3.78 14.46 6.49
CA LEU A 463 -3.04 15.72 6.33
C LEU A 463 -1.55 15.49 6.58
N ASN A 464 -0.71 16.15 5.77
CA ASN A 464 0.75 16.07 5.89
C ASN A 464 1.27 14.62 5.78
N GLU A 465 0.76 13.88 4.81
CA GLU A 465 1.24 12.55 4.46
C GLU A 465 2.75 12.54 4.31
N ARG A 466 3.38 11.48 4.84
CA ARG A 466 4.83 11.37 4.87
C ARG A 466 5.33 9.93 4.83
N VAL A 467 6.56 9.78 4.36
CA VAL A 467 7.29 8.51 4.41
C VAL A 467 8.74 8.77 4.83
N ARG A 468 9.34 7.83 5.57
CA ARG A 468 10.74 7.95 5.98
C ARG A 468 11.66 7.92 4.76
N VAL A 469 12.57 8.89 4.67
CA VAL A 469 13.60 8.97 3.61
C VAL A 469 14.40 7.67 3.52
N GLN A 470 14.85 7.16 4.67
CA GLN A 470 15.60 5.90 4.74
C GLN A 470 14.79 4.72 4.22
N SER A 471 13.51 4.59 4.60
CA SER A 471 12.63 3.50 4.15
C SER A 471 12.45 3.50 2.63
N VAL A 472 12.31 4.67 2.02
CA VAL A 472 12.19 4.79 0.55
C VAL A 472 13.47 4.28 -0.14
N TYR A 473 14.66 4.66 0.34
CA TYR A 473 15.93 4.19 -0.25
C TYR A 473 16.19 2.71 0.00
N GLU A 474 15.76 2.19 1.15
CA GLU A 474 15.84 0.76 1.45
C GLU A 474 14.86 -0.04 0.56
N GLY A 475 13.61 0.43 0.42
CA GLY A 475 12.62 -0.14 -0.50
C GLY A 475 13.10 -0.14 -1.95
N ARG A 476 13.72 0.97 -2.40
CA ARG A 476 14.38 1.05 -3.71
C ARG A 476 15.42 -0.05 -3.92
N THR A 477 16.24 -0.29 -2.91
CA THR A 477 17.28 -1.33 -2.96
C THR A 477 16.67 -2.73 -2.93
N PHE A 478 15.69 -2.94 -2.07
CA PHE A 478 14.98 -4.20 -1.91
C PHE A 478 14.27 -4.61 -3.20
N LEU A 479 13.43 -3.74 -3.74
CA LEU A 479 12.62 -4.01 -4.94
C LEU A 479 13.49 -4.22 -6.19
N TYR A 480 14.59 -3.47 -6.31
CA TYR A 480 15.56 -3.68 -7.39
C TYR A 480 16.15 -5.11 -7.36
N ARG A 481 16.62 -5.57 -6.20
CA ARG A 481 17.17 -6.92 -6.04
C ARG A 481 16.12 -8.00 -6.24
N LEU A 482 14.92 -7.76 -5.70
CA LEU A 482 13.80 -8.69 -5.77
C LEU A 482 13.36 -8.93 -7.23
N VAL A 483 13.15 -7.87 -8.00
CA VAL A 483 12.76 -7.98 -9.41
C VAL A 483 13.83 -8.69 -10.24
N LYS A 484 15.13 -8.38 -10.02
CA LYS A 484 16.23 -9.12 -10.69
C LYS A 484 16.22 -10.61 -10.35
N MET A 485 15.92 -10.96 -9.11
CA MET A 485 15.84 -12.37 -8.69
C MET A 485 14.68 -13.08 -9.36
N TYR A 486 13.49 -12.50 -9.36
CA TYR A 486 12.33 -13.05 -10.06
C TYR A 486 12.52 -13.16 -11.57
N ALA A 487 13.12 -12.14 -12.18
CA ALA A 487 13.34 -12.11 -13.62
C ALA A 487 14.31 -13.17 -14.13
N ASN A 488 15.10 -13.77 -13.24
CA ASN A 488 16.09 -14.83 -13.57
C ASN A 488 15.68 -16.25 -13.10
N GLN A 489 14.49 -16.39 -12.54
CA GLN A 489 13.94 -17.71 -12.17
C GLN A 489 13.55 -18.61 -13.36
#